data_06404ef712ff211b102e017bbe847942
#
_entry.id   06404ef712ff211b102e017bbe847942
#
_cell.length_a   1.000
_cell.length_b   1.000
_cell.length_c   1.000
_cell.angle_alpha   90.00
_cell.angle_beta   90.00
_cell.angle_gamma   90.00
#
_symmetry.space_group_name_H-M   'P 1'
#
loop_
_entity.id
_entity.type
_entity.pdbx_description
1 polymer ?
#
loop_
_entity_poly.entity_id
_entity_poly.type
_entity_poly.pdbx_seq_one_letter_code
_entity_poly.pdbx_strand_id
1 'polypeptide(L)'
;MTVKLKVVMMVFACCSYQSQAEDLNALKVKEYRLENGLTVWLNEDHSQPKVFGAVVVKAGAKDCPDTGIAHYFEHMMFKGTDRIGTLDYESEKVLLDTIAMKYDELAMTEDTAARARLQKEINELSIRSSEYVIPNEFNRLISRFGGSGLDGAAS
;
A
#
# COMPACT_ATOMS: atom_id res chain seq x y z
N MET A 1 53.71 -42.34 42.40
CA MET A 1 53.37 -42.11 40.98
C MET A 1 52.22 -41.12 40.94
N THR A 2 52.54 -39.85 40.79
CA THR A 2 51.58 -38.74 40.96
C THR A 2 51.20 -38.19 39.60
N VAL A 3 49.94 -38.40 39.23
CA VAL A 3 49.35 -37.89 37.98
C VAL A 3 48.93 -36.42 38.22
N LYS A 4 49.62 -35.51 37.54
CA LYS A 4 49.23 -34.08 37.53
C LYS A 4 48.09 -33.86 36.54
N LEU A 5 46.88 -33.57 37.05
CA LEU A 5 45.72 -33.18 36.29
C LEU A 5 45.92 -31.73 35.82
N LYS A 6 46.14 -31.51 34.53
CA LYS A 6 46.16 -30.18 33.93
C LYS A 6 44.71 -29.76 33.63
N VAL A 7 44.20 -28.81 34.39
CA VAL A 7 42.93 -28.14 34.11
C VAL A 7 43.20 -27.19 32.94
N VAL A 8 42.61 -27.48 31.77
CA VAL A 8 42.59 -26.57 30.63
C VAL A 8 41.39 -25.61 30.86
N MET A 9 41.74 -24.39 31.23
CA MET A 9 40.78 -23.32 31.37
C MET A 9 40.44 -22.78 29.97
N MET A 10 39.28 -23.22 29.43
CA MET A 10 38.78 -22.75 28.16
C MET A 10 38.12 -21.40 28.39
N VAL A 11 38.82 -20.32 28.05
CA VAL A 11 38.28 -18.96 28.07
C VAL A 11 37.32 -18.84 26.90
N PHE A 12 36.01 -18.89 27.19
CA PHE A 12 34.99 -18.47 26.25
C PHE A 12 35.12 -16.93 26.08
N ALA A 13 35.74 -16.52 24.98
CA ALA A 13 35.64 -15.17 24.49
C ALA A 13 34.20 -14.95 24.01
N CYS A 14 33.37 -14.40 24.88
CA CYS A 14 32.05 -13.89 24.50
C CYS A 14 32.30 -12.68 23.59
N CYS A 15 32.27 -12.92 22.27
CA CYS A 15 32.16 -11.83 21.30
C CYS A 15 30.81 -11.13 21.54
N SER A 16 30.87 -10.08 22.34
CA SER A 16 29.78 -9.10 22.42
C SER A 16 29.65 -8.47 21.02
N TYR A 17 28.71 -8.94 20.23
CA TYR A 17 28.21 -8.18 19.10
C TYR A 17 27.57 -6.92 19.70
N GLN A 18 28.34 -5.86 19.82
CA GLN A 18 27.79 -4.53 19.92
C GLN A 18 27.15 -4.24 18.56
N SER A 19 25.83 -4.39 18.48
CA SER A 19 25.08 -3.73 17.44
C SER A 19 25.35 -2.23 17.61
N GLN A 20 26.21 -1.68 16.76
CA GLN A 20 26.27 -0.24 16.60
C GLN A 20 24.88 0.17 16.14
N ALA A 21 24.12 0.78 17.04
CA ALA A 21 22.99 1.60 16.63
C ALA A 21 23.60 2.66 15.72
N GLU A 22 23.38 2.53 14.41
CA GLU A 22 23.75 3.57 13.46
C GLU A 22 23.06 4.85 13.95
N ASP A 23 23.86 5.86 14.17
CA ASP A 23 23.39 7.16 14.61
C ASP A 23 22.45 7.69 13.52
N LEU A 24 21.14 7.71 13.78
CA LEU A 24 20.12 8.22 12.86
C LEU A 24 20.39 9.68 12.46
N ASN A 25 21.24 10.40 13.22
CA ASN A 25 21.78 11.68 12.81
C ASN A 25 22.78 11.61 11.63
N ALA A 26 23.27 10.42 11.26
CA ALA A 26 24.09 10.25 10.06
C ALA A 26 23.28 10.43 8.76
N LEU A 27 21.97 10.19 8.79
CA LEU A 27 21.06 10.49 7.70
C LEU A 27 20.76 12.00 7.74
N LYS A 28 21.39 12.79 6.89
CA LYS A 28 21.16 14.25 6.76
C LYS A 28 19.77 14.54 6.21
N VAL A 29 18.73 14.19 6.97
CA VAL A 29 17.33 14.35 6.55
C VAL A 29 16.92 15.81 6.68
N LYS A 30 16.38 16.38 5.60
CA LYS A 30 15.71 17.68 5.59
C LYS A 30 14.22 17.46 5.69
N GLU A 31 13.58 18.06 6.67
CA GLU A 31 12.12 18.02 6.85
C GLU A 31 11.47 19.28 6.30
N TYR A 32 10.39 19.08 5.55
CA TYR A 32 9.53 20.14 5.04
C TYR A 32 8.09 19.84 5.43
N ARG A 33 7.33 20.88 5.72
CA ARG A 33 5.90 20.78 5.94
C ARG A 33 5.17 21.65 4.93
N LEU A 34 4.33 21.01 4.10
CA LEU A 34 3.55 21.69 3.09
C LEU A 34 2.29 22.33 3.70
N GLU A 35 1.69 23.30 2.99
CA GLU A 35 0.50 24.00 3.44
C GLU A 35 -0.71 23.07 3.69
N ASN A 36 -0.80 21.97 2.93
CA ASN A 36 -1.83 20.95 3.12
C ASN A 36 -1.56 19.99 4.30
N GLY A 37 -0.49 20.24 5.08
CA GLY A 37 -0.12 19.44 6.24
C GLY A 37 0.77 18.23 5.95
N LEU A 38 1.09 17.95 4.68
CA LEU A 38 1.99 16.86 4.33
C LEU A 38 3.40 17.15 4.84
N THR A 39 3.99 16.19 5.56
CA THR A 39 5.40 16.24 5.96
C THR A 39 6.23 15.49 4.91
N VAL A 40 7.27 16.12 4.40
CA VAL A 40 8.19 15.57 3.41
C VAL A 40 9.57 15.46 4.03
N TRP A 41 10.15 14.28 3.99
CA TRP A 41 11.52 14.04 4.39
C TRP A 41 12.38 13.78 3.16
N LEU A 42 13.45 14.55 3.00
CA LEU A 42 14.41 14.39 1.93
C LEU A 42 15.76 13.97 2.52
N ASN A 43 16.29 12.87 2.02
CA ASN A 43 17.65 12.45 2.26
C ASN A 43 18.41 12.43 0.93
N GLU A 44 19.34 13.34 0.77
CA GLU A 44 20.14 13.47 -0.47
C GLU A 44 21.33 12.51 -0.43
N ASP A 45 21.37 11.58 -1.37
CA ASP A 45 22.50 10.70 -1.63
C ASP A 45 22.88 10.80 -3.12
N HIS A 46 24.02 11.39 -3.40
CA HIS A 46 24.52 11.55 -4.76
C HIS A 46 25.47 10.43 -5.21
N SER A 47 25.62 9.38 -4.40
CA SER A 47 26.49 8.24 -4.72
C SER A 47 25.93 7.38 -5.86
N GLN A 48 24.59 7.43 -6.09
CA GLN A 48 23.92 6.64 -7.11
C GLN A 48 22.84 7.47 -7.83
N PRO A 49 22.65 7.28 -9.14
CA PRO A 49 21.59 7.95 -9.92
C PRO A 49 20.24 7.24 -9.71
N LYS A 50 19.77 7.11 -8.48
CA LYS A 50 18.52 6.47 -8.11
C LYS A 50 17.73 7.34 -7.15
N VAL A 51 16.40 7.24 -7.24
CA VAL A 51 15.48 7.86 -6.28
C VAL A 51 14.65 6.75 -5.64
N PHE A 52 14.62 6.74 -4.32
CA PHE A 52 13.65 5.96 -3.55
C PHE A 52 12.55 6.90 -3.07
N GLY A 53 11.30 6.55 -3.31
CA GLY A 53 10.14 7.32 -2.84
C GLY A 53 9.22 6.42 -2.03
N ALA A 54 8.74 6.92 -0.90
CA ALA A 54 7.73 6.25 -0.09
C ALA A 54 6.67 7.25 0.36
N VAL A 55 5.41 6.83 0.37
CA VAL A 55 4.30 7.57 0.97
C VAL A 55 3.82 6.77 2.17
N VAL A 56 3.82 7.41 3.34
CA VAL A 56 3.37 6.78 4.59
C VAL A 56 2.13 7.49 5.08
N VAL A 57 1.05 6.76 5.29
CA VAL A 57 -0.20 7.26 5.85
C VAL A 57 -0.32 6.79 7.30
N LYS A 58 -0.65 7.71 8.22
CA LYS A 58 -0.83 7.41 9.65
C LYS A 58 -2.21 6.78 9.90
N ALA A 59 -2.53 5.72 9.15
CA ALA A 59 -3.75 4.93 9.31
C ALA A 59 -3.41 3.47 9.01
N GLY A 60 -4.05 2.54 9.70
CA GLY A 60 -3.79 1.12 9.53
C GLY A 60 -4.84 0.26 10.21
N ALA A 61 -4.60 -1.05 10.27
CA ALA A 61 -5.52 -2.02 10.85
C ALA A 61 -5.85 -1.72 12.33
N LYS A 62 -4.92 -1.11 13.07
CA LYS A 62 -5.13 -0.70 14.47
C LYS A 62 -6.25 0.32 14.67
N ASP A 63 -6.55 1.14 13.64
CA ASP A 63 -7.56 2.19 13.71
C ASP A 63 -8.97 1.65 13.43
N CYS A 64 -9.05 0.51 12.72
CA CYS A 64 -10.29 -0.21 12.41
C CYS A 64 -10.05 -1.72 12.55
N PRO A 65 -9.84 -2.24 13.78
CA PRO A 65 -9.57 -3.64 14.01
C PRO A 65 -10.75 -4.51 13.53
N ASP A 66 -10.45 -5.71 13.07
CA ASP A 66 -11.40 -6.74 12.63
C ASP A 66 -12.22 -6.42 11.37
N THR A 67 -12.01 -5.28 10.72
CA THR A 67 -12.75 -4.90 9.52
C THR A 67 -12.02 -5.19 8.22
N GLY A 68 -10.69 -5.26 8.25
CA GLY A 68 -9.86 -5.38 7.05
C GLY A 68 -9.92 -4.15 6.11
N ILE A 69 -10.58 -3.06 6.53
CA ILE A 69 -10.85 -1.91 5.65
C ILE A 69 -9.57 -1.18 5.22
N ALA A 70 -8.56 -1.11 6.10
CA ALA A 70 -7.29 -0.49 5.77
C ALA A 70 -6.57 -1.26 4.65
N HIS A 71 -6.54 -2.57 4.75
CA HIS A 71 -5.99 -3.45 3.73
C HIS A 71 -6.77 -3.37 2.42
N TYR A 72 -8.11 -3.37 2.48
CA TYR A 72 -8.95 -3.20 1.30
C TYR A 72 -8.71 -1.85 0.61
N PHE A 73 -8.59 -0.77 1.39
CA PHE A 73 -8.31 0.56 0.86
C PHE A 73 -6.93 0.63 0.18
N GLU A 74 -5.92 -0.02 0.76
CA GLU A 74 -4.60 -0.14 0.14
C GLU A 74 -4.70 -0.74 -1.27
N HIS A 75 -5.41 -1.86 -1.45
CA HIS A 75 -5.66 -2.44 -2.77
C HIS A 75 -6.38 -1.48 -3.73
N MET A 76 -7.30 -0.66 -3.22
CA MET A 76 -8.02 0.31 -4.05
C MET A 76 -7.14 1.43 -4.58
N MET A 77 -6.08 1.81 -3.87
CA MET A 77 -5.15 2.87 -4.29
C MET A 77 -4.45 2.58 -5.62
N PHE A 78 -4.34 1.32 -6.01
CA PHE A 78 -3.69 0.89 -7.27
C PHE A 78 -4.68 0.70 -8.43
N LYS A 79 -5.98 0.88 -8.22
CA LYS A 79 -7.01 0.61 -9.24
C LYS A 79 -7.11 1.71 -10.30
N GLY A 80 -6.87 2.94 -9.95
CA GLY A 80 -6.92 4.07 -10.86
C GLY A 80 -7.54 5.33 -10.24
N THR A 81 -7.73 6.31 -11.09
CA THR A 81 -8.33 7.62 -10.78
C THR A 81 -9.23 8.04 -11.93
N ASP A 82 -9.73 9.27 -11.89
CA ASP A 82 -10.43 9.93 -13.01
C ASP A 82 -9.55 10.15 -14.26
N ARG A 83 -8.23 9.90 -14.16
CA ARG A 83 -7.24 10.13 -15.23
C ARG A 83 -6.38 8.92 -15.56
N ILE A 84 -6.34 7.93 -14.68
CA ILE A 84 -5.51 6.74 -14.78
C ILE A 84 -6.39 5.53 -14.61
N GLY A 85 -6.27 4.56 -15.50
CA GLY A 85 -7.03 3.32 -15.43
C GLY A 85 -8.35 3.35 -16.19
N THR A 86 -8.69 4.44 -16.86
CA THR A 86 -9.92 4.59 -17.62
C THR A 86 -9.66 5.14 -19.02
N LEU A 87 -10.44 4.67 -19.99
CA LEU A 87 -10.45 5.18 -21.38
C LEU A 87 -11.28 6.45 -21.51
N ASP A 88 -12.39 6.55 -20.77
CA ASP A 88 -13.33 7.67 -20.76
C ASP A 88 -14.05 7.71 -19.41
N TYR A 89 -13.51 8.51 -18.49
CA TYR A 89 -14.03 8.63 -17.13
C TYR A 89 -15.48 9.18 -17.09
N GLU A 90 -15.80 10.14 -17.95
CA GLU A 90 -17.14 10.74 -17.96
C GLU A 90 -18.22 9.70 -18.28
N SER A 91 -17.97 8.82 -19.24
CA SER A 91 -18.86 7.72 -19.59
C SER A 91 -18.86 6.62 -18.50
N GLU A 92 -17.69 6.26 -17.98
CA GLU A 92 -17.54 5.27 -16.92
C GLU A 92 -18.21 5.73 -15.62
N LYS A 93 -18.06 7.00 -15.25
CA LYS A 93 -18.61 7.59 -14.03
C LYS A 93 -20.12 7.40 -13.93
N VAL A 94 -20.86 7.54 -15.02
CA VAL A 94 -22.32 7.34 -15.04
C VAL A 94 -22.68 5.91 -14.62
N LEU A 95 -21.90 4.93 -15.06
CA LEU A 95 -22.09 3.54 -14.67
C LEU A 95 -21.70 3.31 -13.20
N LEU A 96 -20.57 3.87 -12.77
CA LEU A 96 -20.11 3.77 -11.38
C LEU A 96 -21.10 4.40 -10.40
N ASP A 97 -21.62 5.59 -10.70
CA ASP A 97 -22.64 6.25 -9.88
C ASP A 97 -23.93 5.40 -9.80
N THR A 98 -24.33 4.79 -10.93
CA THR A 98 -25.49 3.91 -10.97
C THR A 98 -25.26 2.64 -10.15
N ILE A 99 -24.07 2.05 -10.23
CA ILE A 99 -23.68 0.89 -9.42
C ILE A 99 -23.73 1.24 -7.93
N ALA A 100 -23.19 2.40 -7.52
CA ALA A 100 -23.23 2.85 -6.15
C ALA A 100 -24.67 2.98 -5.63
N MET A 101 -25.56 3.64 -6.39
CA MET A 101 -27.00 3.73 -6.05
C MET A 101 -27.67 2.36 -5.90
N LYS A 102 -27.32 1.41 -6.78
CA LYS A 102 -27.84 0.03 -6.70
C LYS A 102 -27.36 -0.72 -5.47
N TYR A 103 -26.11 -0.48 -5.01
CA TYR A 103 -25.63 -1.03 -3.76
C TYR A 103 -26.35 -0.43 -2.55
N ASP A 104 -26.67 0.87 -2.56
CA ASP A 104 -27.44 1.50 -1.50
C ASP A 104 -28.86 0.91 -1.44
N GLU A 105 -29.51 0.69 -2.60
CA GLU A 105 -30.81 0.01 -2.70
C GLU A 105 -30.74 -1.43 -2.17
N LEU A 106 -29.67 -2.16 -2.53
CA LEU A 106 -29.43 -3.53 -2.07
C LEU A 106 -29.26 -3.60 -0.54
N ALA A 107 -28.60 -2.61 0.06
CA ALA A 107 -28.40 -2.54 1.50
C ALA A 107 -29.73 -2.38 2.27
N MET A 108 -30.71 -1.70 1.66
CA MET A 108 -32.04 -1.44 2.26
C MET A 108 -33.07 -2.51 1.92
N THR A 109 -32.76 -3.47 1.03
CA THR A 109 -33.69 -4.50 0.55
C THR A 109 -33.55 -5.79 1.35
N GLU A 110 -34.61 -6.26 1.98
CA GLU A 110 -34.64 -7.53 2.74
C GLU A 110 -35.10 -8.70 1.87
N ASP A 111 -35.99 -8.47 0.90
CA ASP A 111 -36.57 -9.53 0.06
C ASP A 111 -35.49 -10.22 -0.79
N THR A 112 -35.39 -11.55 -0.62
CA THR A 112 -34.36 -12.37 -1.28
C THR A 112 -34.44 -12.30 -2.81
N ALA A 113 -35.65 -12.29 -3.39
CA ALA A 113 -35.83 -12.27 -4.84
C ALA A 113 -35.45 -10.88 -5.41
N ALA A 114 -35.80 -9.81 -4.71
CA ALA A 114 -35.39 -8.45 -5.08
C ALA A 114 -33.87 -8.26 -4.98
N ARG A 115 -33.26 -8.77 -3.91
CA ARG A 115 -31.79 -8.76 -3.75
C ARG A 115 -31.09 -9.48 -4.90
N ALA A 116 -31.58 -10.65 -5.30
CA ALA A 116 -30.98 -11.40 -6.42
C ALA A 116 -31.07 -10.63 -7.75
N ARG A 117 -32.18 -9.91 -7.98
CA ARG A 117 -32.33 -9.04 -9.16
C ARG A 117 -31.35 -7.88 -9.14
N LEU A 118 -31.25 -7.18 -8.01
CA LEU A 118 -30.32 -6.06 -7.85
C LEU A 118 -28.86 -6.50 -8.06
N GLN A 119 -28.46 -7.62 -7.49
CA GLN A 119 -27.13 -8.18 -7.71
C GLN A 119 -26.84 -8.49 -9.17
N LYS A 120 -27.85 -9.01 -9.90
CA LYS A 120 -27.71 -9.25 -11.34
C LYS A 120 -27.54 -7.94 -12.12
N GLU A 121 -28.34 -6.93 -11.83
CA GLU A 121 -28.23 -5.59 -12.44
C GLU A 121 -26.87 -4.95 -12.15
N ILE A 122 -26.38 -5.01 -10.92
CA ILE A 122 -25.04 -4.53 -10.52
C ILE A 122 -23.96 -5.24 -11.32
N ASN A 123 -24.06 -6.56 -11.48
CA ASN A 123 -23.09 -7.34 -12.25
C ASN A 123 -23.09 -6.93 -13.74
N GLU A 124 -24.25 -6.75 -14.35
CA GLU A 124 -24.38 -6.31 -15.74
C GLU A 124 -23.77 -4.90 -15.93
N LEU A 125 -24.03 -3.98 -15.01
CA LEU A 125 -23.43 -2.64 -15.03
C LEU A 125 -21.91 -2.70 -14.84
N SER A 126 -21.42 -3.56 -13.97
CA SER A 126 -19.99 -3.73 -13.73
C SER A 126 -19.27 -4.31 -14.95
N ILE A 127 -19.89 -5.23 -15.67
CA ILE A 127 -19.36 -5.75 -16.95
C ILE A 127 -19.26 -4.61 -17.96
N ARG A 128 -20.29 -3.78 -18.10
CA ARG A 128 -20.26 -2.61 -19.00
C ARG A 128 -19.22 -1.58 -18.58
N SER A 129 -19.07 -1.30 -17.28
CA SER A 129 -18.04 -0.40 -16.77
C SER A 129 -16.64 -0.91 -17.07
N SER A 130 -16.43 -2.23 -17.05
CA SER A 130 -15.13 -2.84 -17.35
C SER A 130 -14.64 -2.59 -18.78
N GLU A 131 -15.52 -2.22 -19.71
CA GLU A 131 -15.14 -1.86 -21.08
C GLU A 131 -14.32 -0.56 -21.15
N TYR A 132 -14.46 0.30 -20.15
CA TYR A 132 -13.67 1.54 -20.01
C TYR A 132 -12.35 1.34 -19.29
N VAL A 133 -12.13 0.19 -18.63
CA VAL A 133 -10.94 -0.02 -17.80
C VAL A 133 -9.69 -0.25 -18.63
N ILE A 134 -8.63 0.48 -18.34
CA ILE A 134 -7.26 0.20 -18.82
C ILE A 134 -6.55 -0.66 -17.78
N PRO A 135 -6.43 -1.97 -17.98
CA PRO A 135 -5.86 -2.84 -16.96
C PRO A 135 -4.41 -2.47 -16.64
N ASN A 136 -4.09 -2.40 -15.33
CA ASN A 136 -2.73 -2.24 -14.81
C ASN A 136 -2.01 -0.96 -15.30
N GLU A 137 -2.76 0.10 -15.65
CA GLU A 137 -2.17 1.31 -16.21
C GLU A 137 -1.25 2.01 -15.21
N PHE A 138 -1.62 2.05 -13.94
CA PHE A 138 -0.82 2.67 -12.88
C PHE A 138 0.60 2.07 -12.85
N ASN A 139 0.73 0.75 -12.78
CA ASN A 139 2.03 0.09 -12.79
C ASN A 139 2.81 0.31 -14.10
N ARG A 140 2.10 0.33 -15.23
CA ARG A 140 2.73 0.63 -16.53
C ARG A 140 3.25 2.05 -16.60
N LEU A 141 2.55 3.03 -16.04
CA LEU A 141 3.01 4.42 -15.98
C LEU A 141 4.28 4.52 -15.14
N ILE A 142 4.30 3.95 -13.94
CA ILE A 142 5.49 3.95 -13.08
C ILE A 142 6.67 3.32 -13.81
N SER A 143 6.47 2.17 -14.46
CA SER A 143 7.53 1.49 -15.22
C SER A 143 8.03 2.32 -16.42
N ARG A 144 7.16 3.04 -17.12
CA ARG A 144 7.54 3.95 -18.24
C ARG A 144 8.45 5.08 -17.78
N PHE A 145 8.32 5.54 -16.56
CA PHE A 145 9.21 6.55 -15.96
C PHE A 145 10.45 5.93 -15.29
N GLY A 146 10.70 4.64 -15.50
CA GLY A 146 11.87 3.94 -14.95
C GLY A 146 11.68 3.45 -13.51
N GLY A 147 10.48 3.54 -12.97
CA GLY A 147 10.16 3.01 -11.65
C GLY A 147 10.16 1.48 -11.63
N SER A 148 10.63 0.92 -10.55
CA SER A 148 10.61 -0.52 -10.28
C SER A 148 10.38 -0.79 -8.80
N GLY A 149 9.88 -1.96 -8.46
CA GLY A 149 9.64 -2.35 -7.07
C GLY A 149 8.50 -1.56 -6.41
N LEU A 150 7.46 -1.21 -7.19
CA LEU A 150 6.25 -0.63 -6.62
C LEU A 150 5.57 -1.66 -5.73
N ASP A 151 5.40 -1.32 -4.46
CA ASP A 151 4.78 -2.16 -3.45
C ASP A 151 3.96 -1.32 -2.48
N GLY A 152 2.99 -1.94 -1.80
CA GLY A 152 2.16 -1.33 -0.78
C GLY A 152 1.91 -2.33 0.34
N ALA A 153 1.78 -1.82 1.55
CA ALA A 153 1.44 -2.62 2.72
C ALA A 153 0.55 -1.84 3.68
N ALA A 154 -0.45 -2.51 4.23
CA ALA A 154 -1.28 -2.01 5.34
C ALA A 154 -1.10 -2.90 6.57
N SER A 155 -0.78 -2.30 7.72
CA SER A 155 -0.53 -2.99 8.99
C SER A 155 -1.32 -2.37 10.15
#